data_82f8ae9880856976e558e7931c8501ae
#
_entry.id   82f8ae9880856976e558e7931c8501ae
#
_cell.length_a   1.000
_cell.length_b   1.000
_cell.length_c   1.000
_cell.angle_alpha   90.00
_cell.angle_beta   90.00
_cell.angle_gamma   90.00
#
_symmetry.space_group_name_H-M   'P 1'
#
loop_
_entity.id
_entity.type
_entity.pdbx_description
1 polymer ?
#
loop_
_entity_poly.entity_id
_entity_poly.type
_entity_poly.pdbx_seq_one_letter_code
_entity_poly.pdbx_strand_id
1 'polypeptide(L)'
;MDLNELLALAEDAAKKANAAIMQNYDKFDVFVKADKSPLTNADLAANDAIMRTLEPSGIAICSEERVLDSKRRMSEERFWLIDPLDGTKEFIARNGEFCVCIALIEHGRPILAVIGVPVSGDIYSSNGGGVYKNGVLLARPTSAPQIFMHGHHSKSEKYPQFAQKFKMQLVRKGSAIKFCILAEGGASAYARFSDCSLWDIAAGDFLLHQSGGTVV
;
A
#
# COMPACT_ATOMS: atom_id res chain seq x y z
N MET A 1 3.81 11.76 20.55
CA MET A 1 4.42 10.50 20.07
C MET A 1 5.53 10.86 19.10
N ASP A 2 6.70 10.27 19.26
CA ASP A 2 7.78 10.39 18.29
C ASP A 2 7.56 9.46 17.06
N LEU A 3 8.42 9.56 16.03
CA LEU A 3 8.25 8.77 14.81
C LEU A 3 8.40 7.26 15.03
N ASN A 4 9.17 6.80 16.03
CA ASN A 4 9.30 5.39 16.33
C ASN A 4 8.04 4.84 17.01
N GLU A 5 7.46 5.62 17.93
CA GLU A 5 6.17 5.29 18.57
C GLU A 5 5.04 5.24 17.53
N LEU A 6 5.02 6.22 16.59
CA LEU A 6 4.05 6.24 15.50
C LEU A 6 4.25 5.08 14.52
N LEU A 7 5.49 4.67 14.23
CA LEU A 7 5.78 3.52 13.41
C LEU A 7 5.27 2.23 14.07
N ALA A 8 5.58 2.02 15.34
CA ALA A 8 5.10 0.86 16.10
C ALA A 8 3.56 0.79 16.12
N LEU A 9 2.90 1.94 16.27
CA LEU A 9 1.44 2.04 16.23
C LEU A 9 0.88 1.67 14.84
N ALA A 10 1.51 2.14 13.76
CA ALA A 10 1.11 1.83 12.39
C ALA A 10 1.35 0.35 12.04
N GLU A 11 2.44 -0.25 12.51
CA GLU A 11 2.69 -1.69 12.34
C GLU A 11 1.65 -2.55 13.08
N ASP A 12 1.27 -2.16 14.31
CA ASP A 12 0.20 -2.83 15.05
C ASP A 12 -1.14 -2.69 14.33
N ALA A 13 -1.45 -1.49 13.80
CA ALA A 13 -2.64 -1.26 13.00
C ALA A 13 -2.67 -2.16 11.74
N ALA A 14 -1.56 -2.26 11.01
CA ALA A 14 -1.46 -3.12 9.84
C ALA A 14 -1.61 -4.61 10.18
N LYS A 15 -1.02 -5.09 11.27
CA LYS A 15 -1.18 -6.48 11.74
C LYS A 15 -2.62 -6.80 12.09
N LYS A 16 -3.31 -5.90 12.79
CA LYS A 16 -4.74 -6.05 13.13
C LYS A 16 -5.64 -6.02 11.90
N ALA A 17 -5.35 -5.13 10.93
CA ALA A 17 -6.06 -5.09 9.66
C ALA A 17 -5.83 -6.36 8.84
N ASN A 18 -4.60 -6.87 8.73
CA ASN A 18 -4.30 -8.13 8.09
C ASN A 18 -5.13 -9.29 8.70
N ALA A 19 -5.19 -9.35 10.03
CA ALA A 19 -5.99 -10.36 10.73
C ALA A 19 -7.49 -10.21 10.43
N ALA A 20 -8.03 -8.98 10.42
CA ALA A 20 -9.42 -8.70 10.11
C ALA A 20 -9.78 -9.08 8.66
N ILE A 21 -8.88 -8.80 7.70
CA ILE A 21 -9.04 -9.20 6.30
C ILE A 21 -9.09 -10.72 6.19
N MET A 22 -8.15 -11.44 6.80
CA MET A 22 -8.06 -12.90 6.70
C MET A 22 -9.22 -13.61 7.40
N GLN A 23 -9.81 -13.04 8.46
CA GLN A 23 -11.05 -13.56 9.07
C GLN A 23 -12.26 -13.55 8.11
N ASN A 24 -12.24 -12.65 7.13
CA ASN A 24 -13.29 -12.52 6.12
C ASN A 24 -12.93 -13.20 4.78
N TYR A 25 -11.73 -13.80 4.65
CA TYR A 25 -11.24 -14.27 3.35
C TYR A 25 -12.01 -15.46 2.78
N ASP A 26 -12.52 -16.34 3.63
CA ASP A 26 -13.31 -17.50 3.19
C ASP A 26 -14.77 -17.16 2.91
N LYS A 27 -15.31 -16.15 3.60
CA LYS A 27 -16.72 -15.74 3.46
C LYS A 27 -16.84 -14.23 3.60
N PHE A 28 -17.20 -13.55 2.52
CA PHE A 28 -17.39 -12.10 2.46
C PHE A 28 -18.59 -11.71 1.63
N ASP A 29 -19.13 -10.54 1.91
CA ASP A 29 -20.16 -9.88 1.13
C ASP A 29 -19.50 -8.83 0.24
N VAL A 30 -20.01 -8.66 -0.98
CA VAL A 30 -19.55 -7.66 -1.94
C VAL A 30 -20.60 -6.59 -2.13
N PHE A 31 -20.20 -5.35 -1.92
CA PHE A 31 -21.00 -4.15 -2.17
C PHE A 31 -20.41 -3.38 -3.35
N VAL A 32 -21.17 -2.46 -3.90
CA VAL A 32 -20.71 -1.60 -5.01
C VAL A 32 -20.75 -0.15 -4.53
N LYS A 33 -19.59 0.53 -4.58
CA LYS A 33 -19.47 1.96 -4.26
C LYS A 33 -20.12 2.82 -5.36
N ALA A 34 -20.33 4.11 -5.09
CA ALA A 34 -20.92 5.04 -6.05
C ALA A 34 -20.12 5.17 -7.35
N ASP A 35 -18.81 5.02 -7.29
CA ASP A 35 -17.87 5.01 -8.43
C ASP A 35 -17.78 3.65 -9.15
N LYS A 36 -18.63 2.69 -8.76
CA LYS A 36 -18.69 1.30 -9.27
C LYS A 36 -17.51 0.42 -8.87
N SER A 37 -16.61 0.86 -7.99
CA SER A 37 -15.59 -0.01 -7.41
C SER A 37 -16.22 -0.98 -6.39
N PRO A 38 -15.65 -2.18 -6.20
CA PRO A 38 -16.13 -3.10 -5.18
C PRO A 38 -15.70 -2.66 -3.79
N LEU A 39 -16.52 -3.00 -2.81
CA LEU A 39 -16.27 -2.89 -1.38
C LEU A 39 -16.68 -4.21 -0.73
N THR A 40 -15.95 -4.71 0.24
CA THR A 40 -16.33 -5.90 0.99
C THR A 40 -16.42 -5.61 2.49
N ASN A 41 -17.03 -6.52 3.24
CA ASN A 41 -16.98 -6.45 4.70
C ASN A 41 -15.53 -6.58 5.24
N ALA A 42 -14.59 -7.14 4.47
CA ALA A 42 -13.17 -7.16 4.83
C ALA A 42 -12.55 -5.76 4.81
N ASP A 43 -12.87 -4.92 3.80
CA ASP A 43 -12.44 -3.51 3.73
C ASP A 43 -12.92 -2.74 4.98
N LEU A 44 -14.19 -2.91 5.34
CA LEU A 44 -14.78 -2.23 6.50
C LEU A 44 -14.17 -2.72 7.81
N ALA A 45 -13.97 -4.03 7.98
CA ALA A 45 -13.35 -4.59 9.18
C ALA A 45 -11.90 -4.15 9.34
N ALA A 46 -11.13 -4.11 8.25
CA ALA A 46 -9.76 -3.60 8.24
C ALA A 46 -9.73 -2.11 8.58
N ASN A 47 -10.62 -1.32 7.97
CA ASN A 47 -10.75 0.11 8.28
C ASN A 47 -10.99 0.35 9.76
N ASP A 48 -11.96 -0.35 10.35
CA ASP A 48 -12.28 -0.23 11.77
C ASP A 48 -11.09 -0.60 12.66
N ALA A 49 -10.36 -1.65 12.32
CA ALA A 49 -9.18 -2.08 13.06
C ALA A 49 -8.07 -1.01 13.03
N ILE A 50 -7.81 -0.41 11.86
CA ILE A 50 -6.82 0.66 11.69
C ILE A 50 -7.26 1.92 12.45
N MET A 51 -8.49 2.36 12.24
CA MET A 51 -9.02 3.58 12.88
C MET A 51 -8.88 3.53 14.40
N ARG A 52 -9.33 2.44 15.04
CA ARG A 52 -9.23 2.26 16.50
C ARG A 52 -7.79 2.21 16.99
N THR A 53 -6.89 1.62 16.22
CA THR A 53 -5.49 1.50 16.61
C THR A 53 -4.75 2.83 16.49
N LEU A 54 -5.04 3.63 15.45
CA LEU A 54 -4.38 4.93 15.23
C LEU A 54 -5.01 6.08 16.05
N GLU A 55 -6.24 5.95 16.55
CA GLU A 55 -6.94 6.97 17.32
C GLU A 55 -6.10 7.56 18.48
N PRO A 56 -5.36 6.75 19.28
CA PRO A 56 -4.54 7.29 20.38
C PRO A 56 -3.43 8.25 19.94
N SER A 57 -3.07 8.29 18.65
CA SER A 57 -2.10 9.25 18.13
C SER A 57 -2.60 10.69 18.16
N GLY A 58 -3.93 10.89 18.19
CA GLY A 58 -4.55 12.22 18.10
C GLY A 58 -4.39 12.88 16.72
N ILE A 59 -3.82 12.16 15.73
CA ILE A 59 -3.57 12.65 14.37
C ILE A 59 -4.79 12.34 13.50
N ALA A 60 -5.20 13.29 12.66
CA ALA A 60 -6.32 13.12 11.73
C ALA A 60 -6.09 11.92 10.81
N ILE A 61 -7.16 11.16 10.49
CA ILE A 61 -7.07 9.97 9.64
C ILE A 61 -7.93 10.18 8.39
N CYS A 62 -7.30 10.09 7.21
CA CYS A 62 -7.94 10.04 5.90
C CYS A 62 -7.86 8.61 5.37
N SER A 63 -8.98 7.92 5.33
CA SER A 63 -9.10 6.57 4.78
C SER A 63 -9.82 6.59 3.45
N GLU A 64 -9.57 5.61 2.57
CA GLU A 64 -10.41 5.37 1.38
C GLU A 64 -11.88 5.21 1.75
N GLU A 65 -12.18 4.54 2.88
CA GLU A 65 -13.55 4.28 3.35
C GLU A 65 -14.13 5.46 4.16
N ARG A 66 -13.30 6.41 4.55
CA ARG A 66 -13.67 7.63 5.29
C ARG A 66 -12.80 8.80 4.89
N VAL A 67 -13.05 9.32 3.70
CA VAL A 67 -12.23 10.39 3.12
C VAL A 67 -12.44 11.70 3.87
N LEU A 68 -11.34 12.32 4.31
CA LEU A 68 -11.36 13.72 4.75
C LEU A 68 -11.55 14.62 3.53
N ASP A 69 -12.39 15.65 3.66
CA ASP A 69 -12.54 16.63 2.60
C ASP A 69 -11.20 17.33 2.29
N SER A 70 -11.07 17.85 1.08
CA SER A 70 -9.82 18.42 0.59
C SER A 70 -9.35 19.63 1.40
N LYS A 71 -10.27 20.47 1.89
CA LYS A 71 -9.91 21.65 2.69
C LYS A 71 -9.31 21.21 4.03
N ARG A 72 -9.93 20.22 4.68
CA ARG A 72 -9.43 19.67 5.93
C ARG A 72 -8.06 19.03 5.74
N ARG A 73 -7.86 18.18 4.70
CA ARG A 73 -6.55 17.59 4.42
C ARG A 73 -5.47 18.64 4.19
N MET A 74 -5.79 19.73 3.49
CA MET A 74 -4.84 20.82 3.23
C MET A 74 -4.54 21.68 4.45
N SER A 75 -5.43 21.69 5.45
CA SER A 75 -5.23 22.42 6.71
C SER A 75 -4.49 21.63 7.79
N GLU A 76 -4.45 20.30 7.63
CA GLU A 76 -3.72 19.45 8.58
C GLU A 76 -2.22 19.47 8.24
N GLU A 77 -1.40 19.85 9.20
CA GLU A 77 0.06 19.76 9.06
C GLU A 77 0.49 18.30 8.91
N ARG A 78 -0.21 17.39 9.63
CA ARG A 78 0.07 15.96 9.66
C ARG A 78 -1.22 15.16 9.69
N PHE A 79 -1.31 14.11 8.85
CA PHE A 79 -2.46 13.19 8.86
C PHE A 79 -2.05 11.80 8.40
N TRP A 80 -2.78 10.78 8.91
CA TRP A 80 -2.68 9.41 8.39
C TRP A 80 -3.45 9.30 7.07
N LEU A 81 -2.83 8.68 6.07
CA LEU A 81 -3.45 8.33 4.80
C LEU A 81 -3.44 6.82 4.67
N ILE A 82 -4.63 6.21 4.59
CA ILE A 82 -4.75 4.76 4.64
C ILE A 82 -5.62 4.22 3.50
N ASP A 83 -5.20 3.06 2.98
CA ASP A 83 -6.02 2.14 2.20
C ASP A 83 -6.15 0.85 3.02
N PRO A 84 -7.35 0.56 3.55
CA PRO A 84 -7.55 -0.61 4.41
C PRO A 84 -7.39 -1.94 3.67
N LEU A 85 -7.69 -1.98 2.36
CA LEU A 85 -7.56 -3.16 1.52
C LEU A 85 -7.30 -2.75 0.05
N ASP A 86 -6.04 -2.37 -0.25
CA ASP A 86 -5.64 -2.16 -1.65
C ASP A 86 -5.64 -3.48 -2.42
N GLY A 87 -6.41 -3.51 -3.49
CA GLY A 87 -6.62 -4.72 -4.29
C GLY A 87 -7.88 -5.48 -3.92
N THR A 88 -9.01 -4.82 -3.65
CA THR A 88 -10.31 -5.47 -3.39
C THR A 88 -10.72 -6.45 -4.50
N LYS A 89 -10.37 -6.17 -5.76
CA LYS A 89 -10.62 -7.09 -6.88
C LYS A 89 -9.78 -8.36 -6.77
N GLU A 90 -8.55 -8.25 -6.36
CA GLU A 90 -7.62 -9.35 -6.10
C GLU A 90 -8.07 -10.18 -4.89
N PHE A 91 -8.58 -9.51 -3.85
CA PHE A 91 -9.20 -10.17 -2.70
C PHE A 91 -10.41 -11.00 -3.13
N ILE A 92 -11.34 -10.44 -3.90
CA ILE A 92 -12.53 -11.13 -4.42
C ILE A 92 -12.11 -12.29 -5.34
N ALA A 93 -11.08 -12.11 -6.17
CA ALA A 93 -10.53 -13.15 -7.04
C ALA A 93 -9.72 -14.21 -6.29
N ARG A 94 -9.46 -14.03 -5.00
CA ARG A 94 -8.70 -14.95 -4.13
C ARG A 94 -7.31 -15.29 -4.66
N ASN A 95 -6.65 -14.33 -5.33
CA ASN A 95 -5.30 -14.53 -5.88
C ASN A 95 -4.16 -14.18 -4.89
N GLY A 96 -4.51 -13.65 -3.70
CA GLY A 96 -3.55 -13.32 -2.64
C GLY A 96 -2.77 -12.03 -2.84
N GLU A 97 -3.07 -11.24 -3.87
CA GLU A 97 -2.31 -10.04 -4.24
C GLU A 97 -2.96 -8.74 -3.78
N PHE A 98 -3.30 -8.67 -2.52
CA PHE A 98 -3.89 -7.52 -1.84
C PHE A 98 -3.11 -7.16 -0.58
N CYS A 99 -3.18 -5.91 -0.15
CA CYS A 99 -2.41 -5.43 1.01
C CYS A 99 -3.13 -4.29 1.74
N VAL A 100 -2.62 -3.95 2.92
CA VAL A 100 -2.98 -2.77 3.70
C VAL A 100 -1.92 -1.71 3.47
N CYS A 101 -2.31 -0.47 3.19
CA CYS A 101 -1.40 0.66 3.06
C CYS A 101 -1.67 1.70 4.14
N ILE A 102 -0.65 2.08 4.90
CA ILE A 102 -0.69 3.13 5.92
C ILE A 102 0.50 4.06 5.71
N ALA A 103 0.25 5.35 5.53
CA ALA A 103 1.29 6.37 5.45
C ALA A 103 0.98 7.52 6.41
N LEU A 104 2.01 8.08 7.04
CA LEU A 104 1.90 9.35 7.74
C LEU A 104 2.38 10.45 6.81
N ILE A 105 1.50 11.37 6.52
CA ILE A 105 1.78 12.53 5.66
C ILE A 105 2.08 13.73 6.53
N GLU A 106 3.16 14.44 6.23
CA GLU A 106 3.54 15.71 6.85
C GLU A 106 3.95 16.68 5.74
N HIS A 107 3.40 17.90 5.75
CA HIS A 107 3.64 18.92 4.71
C HIS A 107 3.49 18.39 3.29
N GLY A 108 2.49 17.52 3.06
CA GLY A 108 2.18 16.94 1.75
C GLY A 108 3.13 15.83 1.28
N ARG A 109 4.00 15.31 2.15
CA ARG A 109 4.92 14.20 1.84
C ARG A 109 4.80 13.08 2.86
N PRO A 110 4.91 11.81 2.44
CA PRO A 110 4.98 10.71 3.39
C PRO A 110 6.33 10.74 4.13
N ILE A 111 6.26 10.62 5.47
CA ILE A 111 7.42 10.57 6.37
C ILE A 111 7.55 9.24 7.11
N LEU A 112 6.51 8.41 7.02
CA LEU A 112 6.44 7.09 7.59
C LEU A 112 5.49 6.25 6.72
N ALA A 113 5.80 4.99 6.54
CA ALA A 113 4.94 4.08 5.80
C ALA A 113 4.98 2.65 6.36
N VAL A 114 3.82 1.98 6.24
CA VAL A 114 3.66 0.55 6.50
C VAL A 114 2.81 -0.05 5.37
N ILE A 115 3.27 -1.18 4.82
CA ILE A 115 2.47 -2.05 3.96
C ILE A 115 2.40 -3.42 4.61
N GLY A 116 1.17 -3.84 4.93
CA GLY A 116 0.89 -5.18 5.45
C GLY A 116 0.37 -6.10 4.35
N VAL A 117 0.92 -7.30 4.21
CA VAL A 117 0.48 -8.31 3.24
C VAL A 117 -0.27 -9.42 3.97
N PRO A 118 -1.61 -9.47 3.95
CA PRO A 118 -2.39 -10.37 4.81
C PRO A 118 -2.08 -11.84 4.60
N VAL A 119 -1.87 -12.28 3.36
CA VAL A 119 -1.70 -13.71 3.02
C VAL A 119 -0.38 -14.25 3.52
N SER A 120 0.71 -13.50 3.45
CA SER A 120 2.03 -13.92 3.97
C SER A 120 2.24 -13.53 5.43
N GLY A 121 1.46 -12.57 5.94
CA GLY A 121 1.68 -11.95 7.24
C GLY A 121 2.85 -10.96 7.27
N ASP A 122 3.48 -10.67 6.12
CA ASP A 122 4.60 -9.75 6.05
C ASP A 122 4.19 -8.31 6.34
N ILE A 123 5.04 -7.61 7.07
CA ILE A 123 4.93 -6.17 7.35
C ILE A 123 6.19 -5.49 6.83
N TYR A 124 6.02 -4.60 5.86
CA TYR A 124 7.05 -3.70 5.37
C TYR A 124 6.86 -2.35 6.01
N SER A 125 7.91 -1.78 6.56
CA SER A 125 7.81 -0.51 7.29
C SER A 125 9.05 0.36 7.14
N SER A 126 8.87 1.67 7.29
CA SER A 126 9.95 2.66 7.33
C SER A 126 9.51 3.96 7.99
N ASN A 127 10.44 4.61 8.66
CA ASN A 127 10.33 5.99 9.16
C ASN A 127 11.53 6.85 8.77
N GLY A 128 12.26 6.48 7.68
CA GLY A 128 13.40 7.21 7.14
C GLY A 128 14.77 6.54 7.31
N GLY A 129 14.85 5.43 8.04
CA GLY A 129 16.10 4.70 8.31
C GLY A 129 16.38 3.51 7.39
N GLY A 130 15.71 3.40 6.24
CA GLY A 130 15.70 2.22 5.37
C GLY A 130 14.37 1.48 5.46
N VAL A 131 14.24 0.37 4.75
CA VAL A 131 13.03 -0.46 4.75
C VAL A 131 13.23 -1.68 5.63
N TYR A 132 12.28 -1.94 6.49
CA TYR A 132 12.25 -3.14 7.33
C TYR A 132 11.16 -4.10 6.84
N LYS A 133 11.47 -5.38 6.81
CA LYS A 133 10.49 -6.45 6.63
C LYS A 133 10.44 -7.28 7.90
N ASN A 134 9.28 -7.32 8.55
CA ASN A 134 9.09 -8.04 9.83
C ASN A 134 10.14 -7.64 10.90
N GLY A 135 10.47 -6.35 10.97
CA GLY A 135 11.46 -5.80 11.90
C GLY A 135 12.93 -6.02 11.50
N VAL A 136 13.19 -6.66 10.35
CA VAL A 136 14.56 -6.88 9.85
C VAL A 136 14.84 -5.89 8.72
N LEU A 137 15.93 -5.12 8.84
CA LEU A 137 16.36 -4.16 7.82
C LEU A 137 16.69 -4.89 6.51
N LEU A 138 16.05 -4.48 5.42
CA LEU A 138 16.36 -4.99 4.09
C LEU A 138 17.67 -4.37 3.57
N ALA A 139 18.50 -5.21 2.96
CA ALA A 139 19.63 -4.71 2.21
C ALA A 139 19.13 -3.92 0.99
N ARG A 140 19.78 -2.78 0.70
CA ARG A 140 19.48 -2.05 -0.55
C ARG A 140 19.81 -2.93 -1.75
N PRO A 141 18.89 -3.13 -2.69
CA PRO A 141 19.18 -3.87 -3.89
C PRO A 141 20.30 -3.19 -4.71
N THR A 142 21.33 -3.93 -5.05
CA THR A 142 22.40 -3.45 -5.94
C THR A 142 22.14 -3.81 -7.40
N SER A 143 21.23 -4.77 -7.62
CA SER A 143 20.72 -5.17 -8.92
C SER A 143 19.32 -5.74 -8.77
N ALA A 144 18.56 -5.74 -9.85
CA ALA A 144 17.25 -6.35 -9.91
C ALA A 144 17.09 -7.10 -11.24
N PRO A 145 16.25 -8.18 -11.28
CA PRO A 145 15.95 -8.87 -12.53
C PRO A 145 15.24 -7.91 -13.48
N GLN A 146 15.43 -8.10 -14.80
CA GLN A 146 14.79 -7.30 -15.84
C GLN A 146 13.30 -7.62 -15.92
N ILE A 147 12.57 -7.35 -14.84
CA ILE A 147 11.13 -7.52 -14.69
C ILE A 147 10.46 -6.15 -14.62
N PHE A 148 9.44 -5.99 -15.48
CA PHE A 148 8.56 -4.84 -15.49
C PHE A 148 7.15 -5.26 -15.05
N MET A 149 6.66 -4.72 -13.95
CA MET A 149 5.36 -5.07 -13.39
C MET A 149 4.26 -4.11 -13.84
N HIS A 150 3.05 -4.65 -13.99
CA HIS A 150 1.81 -3.88 -14.17
C HIS A 150 0.63 -4.58 -13.49
N GLY A 151 -0.49 -3.85 -13.32
CA GLY A 151 -1.70 -4.40 -12.67
C GLY A 151 -2.43 -5.43 -13.54
N HIS A 152 -3.17 -6.36 -12.92
CA HIS A 152 -3.99 -7.37 -13.61
C HIS A 152 -5.03 -6.75 -14.55
N HIS A 153 -5.63 -5.63 -14.14
CA HIS A 153 -6.69 -4.94 -14.88
C HIS A 153 -6.17 -3.87 -15.86
N SER A 154 -4.85 -3.75 -15.99
CA SER A 154 -4.20 -2.81 -16.89
C SER A 154 -4.23 -3.33 -18.34
N LYS A 155 -4.87 -2.57 -19.25
CA LYS A 155 -5.09 -2.99 -20.65
C LYS A 155 -4.33 -2.14 -21.69
N SER A 156 -3.45 -1.21 -21.25
CA SER A 156 -2.74 -0.33 -22.17
C SER A 156 -1.65 -1.06 -22.96
N GLU A 157 -1.58 -0.82 -24.26
CA GLU A 157 -0.50 -1.31 -25.13
C GLU A 157 0.87 -0.69 -24.79
N LYS A 158 0.90 0.34 -23.97
CA LYS A 158 2.17 0.93 -23.50
C LYS A 158 2.99 -0.06 -22.66
N TYR A 159 2.35 -1.00 -21.95
CA TYR A 159 3.06 -1.99 -21.13
C TYR A 159 3.95 -2.93 -21.97
N PRO A 160 3.42 -3.66 -22.96
CA PRO A 160 4.26 -4.52 -23.80
C PRO A 160 5.28 -3.72 -24.62
N GLN A 161 4.93 -2.52 -25.11
CA GLN A 161 5.88 -1.65 -25.83
C GLN A 161 7.05 -1.24 -24.95
N PHE A 162 6.81 -0.86 -23.69
CA PHE A 162 7.86 -0.52 -22.74
C PHE A 162 8.74 -1.73 -22.42
N ALA A 163 8.11 -2.88 -22.12
CA ALA A 163 8.83 -4.11 -21.82
C ALA A 163 9.75 -4.53 -22.99
N GLN A 164 9.25 -4.46 -24.23
CA GLN A 164 10.02 -4.76 -25.43
C GLN A 164 11.19 -3.76 -25.62
N LYS A 165 10.92 -2.45 -25.49
CA LYS A 165 11.94 -1.40 -25.65
C LYS A 165 13.12 -1.59 -24.70
N PHE A 166 12.85 -1.96 -23.44
CA PHE A 166 13.87 -2.12 -22.41
C PHE A 166 14.30 -3.58 -22.18
N LYS A 167 13.85 -4.51 -23.04
CA LYS A 167 14.15 -5.96 -22.96
C LYS A 167 13.81 -6.56 -21.60
N MET A 168 12.67 -6.15 -21.04
CA MET A 168 12.18 -6.61 -19.73
C MET A 168 11.11 -7.68 -19.91
N GLN A 169 11.07 -8.63 -18.96
CA GLN A 169 9.96 -9.55 -18.82
C GLN A 169 8.76 -8.80 -18.24
N LEU A 170 7.62 -8.84 -18.94
CA LEU A 170 6.37 -8.24 -18.46
C LEU A 170 5.66 -9.20 -17.51
N VAL A 171 5.37 -8.74 -16.29
CA VAL A 171 4.72 -9.55 -15.25
C VAL A 171 3.51 -8.79 -14.69
N ARG A 172 2.39 -9.51 -14.52
CA ARG A 172 1.22 -8.99 -13.84
C ARG A 172 1.34 -9.19 -12.34
N LYS A 173 1.01 -8.14 -11.57
CA LYS A 173 0.99 -8.18 -10.10
C LYS A 173 -0.07 -7.21 -9.57
N GLY A 174 -0.88 -7.65 -8.59
CA GLY A 174 -1.91 -6.83 -7.95
C GLY A 174 -1.35 -5.82 -6.96
N SER A 175 -2.15 -4.89 -6.53
CA SER A 175 -2.01 -3.95 -5.41
C SER A 175 -0.66 -3.23 -5.26
N ALA A 176 -0.48 -2.53 -4.14
CA ALA A 176 0.78 -1.90 -3.72
C ALA A 176 1.87 -2.90 -3.30
N ILE A 177 1.60 -4.21 -3.28
CA ILE A 177 2.63 -5.26 -3.14
C ILE A 177 3.77 -5.08 -4.15
N LYS A 178 3.49 -4.50 -5.32
CA LYS A 178 4.51 -4.16 -6.32
C LYS A 178 5.64 -3.29 -5.77
N PHE A 179 5.33 -2.36 -4.88
CA PHE A 179 6.35 -1.53 -4.23
C PHE A 179 7.21 -2.35 -3.26
N CYS A 180 6.61 -3.31 -2.55
CA CYS A 180 7.36 -4.23 -1.68
C CYS A 180 8.34 -5.08 -2.49
N ILE A 181 7.89 -5.63 -3.64
CA ILE A 181 8.74 -6.40 -4.55
C ILE A 181 9.90 -5.55 -5.09
N LEU A 182 9.64 -4.29 -5.46
CA LEU A 182 10.69 -3.37 -5.90
C LEU A 182 11.69 -3.06 -4.77
N ALA A 183 11.20 -2.82 -3.57
CA ALA A 183 12.04 -2.53 -2.40
C ALA A 183 12.95 -3.70 -2.03
N GLU A 184 12.53 -4.94 -2.28
CA GLU A 184 13.35 -6.15 -2.12
C GLU A 184 14.31 -6.40 -3.30
N GLY A 185 14.18 -5.66 -4.41
CA GLY A 185 14.94 -5.91 -5.64
C GLY A 185 14.43 -7.09 -6.45
N GLY A 186 13.18 -7.51 -6.24
CA GLY A 186 12.54 -8.61 -6.99
C GLY A 186 12.06 -8.20 -8.40
N ALA A 187 12.07 -6.92 -8.72
CA ALA A 187 11.77 -6.39 -10.06
C ALA A 187 12.51 -5.07 -10.28
N SER A 188 12.68 -4.66 -11.55
CA SER A 188 13.37 -3.41 -11.91
C SER A 188 12.42 -2.22 -12.07
N ALA A 189 11.17 -2.45 -12.45
CA ALA A 189 10.23 -1.36 -12.70
C ALA A 189 8.77 -1.78 -12.51
N TYR A 190 7.95 -0.78 -12.21
CA TYR A 190 6.50 -0.83 -12.22
C TYR A 190 5.95 0.43 -12.88
N ALA A 191 4.90 0.31 -13.66
CA ALA A 191 4.16 1.48 -14.15
C ALA A 191 2.65 1.29 -14.02
N ARG A 192 1.95 2.42 -13.89
CA ARG A 192 0.49 2.53 -13.96
C ARG A 192 0.14 3.70 -14.88
N PHE A 193 -0.65 3.43 -15.92
CA PHE A 193 -1.11 4.41 -16.92
C PHE A 193 -2.61 4.75 -16.76
N SER A 194 -3.20 4.38 -15.62
CA SER A 194 -4.57 4.75 -15.23
C SER A 194 -4.53 5.56 -13.95
N ASP A 195 -5.61 6.28 -13.69
CA ASP A 195 -5.78 7.04 -12.46
C ASP A 195 -5.64 6.13 -11.24
N CYS A 196 -5.17 6.72 -10.14
CA CYS A 196 -5.07 6.11 -8.82
C CYS A 196 -5.29 7.16 -7.75
N SER A 197 -5.66 6.69 -6.58
CA SER A 197 -5.80 7.53 -5.41
C SER A 197 -4.47 7.70 -4.69
N LEU A 198 -4.37 8.73 -3.85
CA LEU A 198 -3.14 8.98 -3.09
C LEU A 198 -2.83 7.85 -2.10
N TRP A 199 -3.85 7.23 -1.52
CA TRP A 199 -3.70 6.11 -0.58
C TRP A 199 -3.15 4.84 -1.22
N ASP A 200 -3.36 4.62 -2.55
CA ASP A 200 -2.79 3.49 -3.31
C ASP A 200 -1.25 3.59 -3.42
N ILE A 201 -0.67 4.80 -3.33
CA ILE A 201 0.74 5.02 -3.69
C ILE A 201 1.60 5.59 -2.56
N ALA A 202 1.04 6.37 -1.61
CA ALA A 202 1.85 7.12 -0.65
C ALA A 202 2.77 6.22 0.21
N ALA A 203 2.27 5.10 0.69
CA ALA A 203 3.08 4.15 1.47
C ALA A 203 4.17 3.52 0.60
N GLY A 204 3.80 3.09 -0.61
CA GLY A 204 4.73 2.48 -1.57
C GLY A 204 5.81 3.43 -2.05
N ASP A 205 5.47 4.69 -2.34
CA ASP A 205 6.41 5.75 -2.73
C ASP A 205 7.48 5.94 -1.66
N PHE A 206 7.08 6.07 -0.40
CA PHE A 206 8.03 6.24 0.70
C PHE A 206 8.94 5.02 0.86
N LEU A 207 8.38 3.81 0.91
CA LEU A 207 9.18 2.58 1.02
C LEU A 207 10.18 2.45 -0.15
N LEU A 208 9.75 2.74 -1.38
CA LEU A 208 10.62 2.65 -2.53
C LEU A 208 11.78 3.65 -2.46
N HIS A 209 11.53 4.91 -2.04
CA HIS A 209 12.59 5.90 -1.82
C HIS A 209 13.58 5.44 -0.74
N GLN A 210 13.09 4.86 0.37
CA GLN A 210 13.94 4.39 1.45
C GLN A 210 14.80 3.16 1.04
N SER A 211 14.37 2.39 0.04
CA SER A 211 15.15 1.29 -0.55
C SER A 211 16.14 1.75 -1.64
N GLY A 212 16.12 3.03 -2.02
CA GLY A 212 16.99 3.60 -3.05
C GLY A 212 16.39 3.65 -4.45
N GLY A 213 15.10 3.32 -4.58
CA GLY A 213 14.32 3.50 -5.81
C GLY A 213 13.76 4.91 -5.96
N THR A 214 12.96 5.15 -7.00
CA THR A 214 12.29 6.43 -7.26
C THR A 214 10.95 6.24 -7.92
N VAL A 215 10.02 7.16 -7.64
CA VAL A 215 8.72 7.30 -8.32
C VAL A 215 8.75 8.58 -9.15
N VAL A 216 8.26 8.53 -10.39
CA VAL A 216 8.22 9.63 -11.35
C VAL A 216 6.83 9.76 -11.97
#